data_6a1b0528bd983a2827c4603fa839f69c
#
_entry.id   6a1b0528bd983a2827c4603fa839f69c
#
_cell.length_a   1.000
_cell.length_b   1.000
_cell.length_c   1.000
_cell.angle_alpha   90.00
_cell.angle_beta   90.00
_cell.angle_gamma   90.00
#
_symmetry.space_group_name_H-M   'P 1'
#
loop_
_entity.id
_entity.type
_entity.pdbx_description
1 polymer ?
#
loop_
_entity_poly.entity_id
_entity_poly.type
_entity_poly.pdbx_seq_one_letter_code
_entity_poly.pdbx_strand_id
1 'polypeptide(L)'
;MFLTACIATLQAIVLPVVNHNTLRAEKKKIILQHADTIEGGQTQTGNYRMVAGNVVFLDGTITLRCDRATDYEQENKIVLDGNVFMTDNSVEIYGEHGVYYTDREIGELSGKVRGRMMDNSLAGKSRRAVVNKATSQISLYDDVLVWHNKQQISGDTILLHLKESDGGGKRKHVDEIQVINNAFFAAQDTLSLSPLVYDQFSGKKMVILLNNNSKITGITLTSQAESLYHLYNENRKPSGINYSSGDMIRMFFTNGILGRVKVTGNVEGKQYPESFRGNKKINLSSFAWREKENPFKKQKSLP
;
A
#
# COMPACT_ATOMS: atom_id res chain seq x y z
N MET A 1 -9.11 94.94 -3.92
CA MET A 1 -9.66 94.05 -4.96
C MET A 1 -8.52 93.18 -5.40
N PHE A 2 -8.35 92.04 -4.70
CA PHE A 2 -7.29 91.12 -4.97
C PHE A 2 -7.93 89.80 -5.45
N LEU A 3 -7.57 89.40 -6.68
CA LEU A 3 -7.95 88.08 -7.30
C LEU A 3 -6.99 87.02 -6.82
N THR A 4 -7.49 86.06 -6.08
CA THR A 4 -6.70 84.87 -5.68
C THR A 4 -6.97 83.75 -6.69
N ALA A 5 -5.94 83.39 -7.43
CA ALA A 5 -5.98 82.27 -8.37
C ALA A 5 -5.74 80.92 -7.61
N CYS A 6 -6.70 80.00 -7.66
CA CYS A 6 -6.58 78.71 -7.13
C CYS A 6 -5.88 77.75 -8.20
N ILE A 7 -4.65 77.27 -7.88
CA ILE A 7 -3.95 76.32 -8.68
C ILE A 7 -4.36 74.97 -8.14
N ALA A 8 -5.10 74.20 -8.93
CA ALA A 8 -5.41 72.79 -8.65
C ALA A 8 -4.25 71.87 -9.15
N THR A 9 -3.52 71.24 -8.23
CA THR A 9 -2.50 70.26 -8.54
C THR A 9 -3.16 68.89 -8.76
N LEU A 10 -3.10 68.38 -9.99
CA LEU A 10 -3.54 67.07 -10.38
C LEU A 10 -2.47 66.05 -9.93
N GLN A 11 -2.72 65.30 -8.86
CA GLN A 11 -1.87 64.16 -8.46
C GLN A 11 -2.24 62.96 -9.30
N ALA A 12 -1.33 62.50 -10.17
CA ALA A 12 -1.44 61.25 -10.91
C ALA A 12 -1.21 60.08 -9.93
N ILE A 13 -2.24 59.29 -9.69
CA ILE A 13 -2.14 58.01 -8.96
C ILE A 13 -1.52 56.98 -9.89
N VAL A 14 -0.23 56.67 -9.68
CA VAL A 14 0.44 55.54 -10.33
C VAL A 14 0.04 54.27 -9.58
N LEU A 15 -0.87 53.51 -10.15
CA LEU A 15 -1.19 52.16 -9.66
C LEU A 15 -0.02 51.22 -9.98
N PRO A 16 0.47 50.40 -9.03
CA PRO A 16 1.50 49.41 -9.32
C PRO A 16 0.89 48.32 -10.23
N VAL A 17 1.51 48.14 -11.40
CA VAL A 17 1.25 46.98 -12.26
C VAL A 17 1.72 45.73 -11.51
N VAL A 18 0.79 45.02 -10.90
CA VAL A 18 1.08 43.69 -10.33
C VAL A 18 1.32 42.73 -11.50
N ASN A 19 2.60 42.52 -11.82
CA ASN A 19 3.01 41.46 -12.71
C ASN A 19 2.63 40.12 -12.09
N HIS A 20 1.50 39.54 -12.51
CA HIS A 20 1.15 38.17 -12.24
C HIS A 20 2.05 37.29 -13.13
N ASN A 21 3.30 37.14 -12.72
CA ASN A 21 4.07 35.98 -13.14
C ASN A 21 3.41 34.75 -12.53
N THR A 22 2.40 34.21 -13.20
CA THR A 22 1.97 32.83 -12.99
C THR A 22 3.21 31.98 -13.23
N LEU A 23 3.84 31.52 -12.16
CA LEU A 23 4.81 30.43 -12.20
C LEU A 23 4.07 29.24 -12.84
N ARG A 24 4.19 29.12 -14.15
CA ARG A 24 3.76 27.94 -14.88
C ARG A 24 4.66 26.83 -14.35
N ALA A 25 4.11 26.00 -13.46
CA ALA A 25 4.84 24.84 -12.96
C ALA A 25 5.44 24.12 -14.18
N GLU A 26 6.76 24.03 -14.22
CA GLU A 26 7.43 23.29 -15.29
C GLU A 26 6.82 21.88 -15.31
N LYS A 27 6.24 21.52 -16.46
CA LYS A 27 5.65 20.20 -16.67
C LYS A 27 6.78 19.21 -16.45
N LYS A 28 6.72 18.46 -15.37
CA LYS A 28 7.69 17.42 -15.04
C LYS A 28 7.68 16.44 -16.20
N LYS A 29 8.79 16.38 -16.95
CA LYS A 29 8.86 15.64 -18.19
C LYS A 29 9.38 14.23 -17.89
N ILE A 30 8.53 13.23 -18.11
CA ILE A 30 8.99 11.85 -18.12
C ILE A 30 10.01 11.65 -19.24
N ILE A 31 11.08 10.93 -18.97
CA ILE A 31 12.20 10.72 -19.89
C ILE A 31 12.17 9.28 -20.39
N LEU A 32 12.05 9.07 -21.69
CA LEU A 32 12.34 7.79 -22.32
C LEU A 32 13.87 7.59 -22.29
N GLN A 33 14.33 6.63 -21.51
CA GLN A 33 15.74 6.30 -21.38
C GLN A 33 16.19 5.28 -22.42
N HIS A 34 15.33 4.30 -22.72
CA HIS A 34 15.64 3.23 -23.67
C HIS A 34 14.39 2.69 -24.35
N ALA A 35 14.52 2.33 -25.62
CA ALA A 35 13.65 1.44 -26.40
C ALA A 35 14.41 0.97 -27.64
N ASP A 36 14.09 -0.22 -28.16
CA ASP A 36 14.70 -0.74 -29.39
C ASP A 36 14.10 -0.09 -30.65
N THR A 37 12.80 0.25 -30.57
CA THR A 37 12.08 0.91 -31.68
C THR A 37 11.21 2.04 -31.19
N ILE A 38 11.01 3.04 -32.03
CA ILE A 38 10.12 4.16 -31.82
C ILE A 38 9.32 4.44 -33.08
N GLU A 39 8.01 4.65 -32.94
CA GLU A 39 7.09 5.04 -34.00
C GLU A 39 6.22 6.20 -33.50
N GLY A 40 5.95 7.18 -34.30
CA GLY A 40 5.06 8.29 -33.99
C GLY A 40 3.88 8.33 -34.96
N GLY A 41 2.75 8.78 -34.43
CA GLY A 41 1.54 8.95 -35.23
C GLY A 41 0.60 9.98 -34.62
N GLN A 42 -0.57 10.15 -35.23
CA GLN A 42 -1.58 11.09 -34.83
C GLN A 42 -2.93 10.43 -34.70
N THR A 43 -3.66 10.75 -33.63
CA THR A 43 -5.06 10.37 -33.39
C THR A 43 -5.94 11.61 -33.47
N GLN A 44 -7.24 11.44 -33.31
CA GLN A 44 -8.19 12.57 -33.19
C GLN A 44 -7.92 13.43 -31.94
N THR A 45 -7.34 12.85 -30.89
CA THR A 45 -7.06 13.51 -29.60
C THR A 45 -5.65 14.09 -29.52
N GLY A 46 -4.79 13.86 -30.54
CA GLY A 46 -3.45 14.40 -30.59
C GLY A 46 -2.40 13.38 -31.03
N ASN A 47 -1.14 13.75 -30.85
CA ASN A 47 -0.01 12.91 -31.20
C ASN A 47 0.21 11.79 -30.19
N TYR A 48 0.66 10.63 -30.67
CA TYR A 48 1.14 9.55 -29.84
C TYR A 48 2.54 9.12 -30.26
N ARG A 49 3.25 8.51 -29.34
CA ARG A 49 4.55 7.88 -29.55
C ARG A 49 4.50 6.46 -29.02
N MET A 50 4.66 5.48 -29.89
CA MET A 50 4.78 4.07 -29.52
C MET A 50 6.25 3.69 -29.46
N VAL A 51 6.64 2.98 -28.42
CA VAL A 51 7.99 2.45 -28.22
C VAL A 51 7.91 0.97 -27.86
N ALA A 52 8.86 0.18 -28.34
CA ALA A 52 8.89 -1.25 -28.08
C ALA A 52 10.32 -1.78 -27.93
N GLY A 53 10.44 -2.88 -27.19
CA GLY A 53 11.69 -3.58 -26.87
C GLY A 53 12.47 -2.94 -25.74
N ASN A 54 12.59 -3.62 -24.62
CA ASN A 54 13.35 -3.19 -23.44
C ASN A 54 13.05 -1.75 -22.98
N VAL A 55 11.78 -1.37 -23.00
CA VAL A 55 11.36 0.02 -22.76
C VAL A 55 11.64 0.43 -21.32
N VAL A 56 12.28 1.61 -21.15
CA VAL A 56 12.58 2.20 -19.85
C VAL A 56 12.22 3.68 -19.84
N PHE A 57 11.34 4.07 -18.91
CA PHE A 57 11.05 5.47 -18.61
C PHE A 57 11.53 5.85 -17.21
N LEU A 58 11.91 7.11 -17.03
CA LEU A 58 12.25 7.72 -15.74
C LEU A 58 11.36 8.93 -15.49
N ASP A 59 10.79 9.01 -14.27
CA ASP A 59 10.08 10.18 -13.75
C ASP A 59 10.55 10.48 -12.32
N GLY A 60 11.57 11.28 -12.21
CA GLY A 60 12.24 11.56 -10.95
C GLY A 60 12.85 10.29 -10.34
N THR A 61 12.26 9.80 -9.24
CA THR A 61 12.68 8.54 -8.58
C THR A 61 11.97 7.30 -9.12
N ILE A 62 10.93 7.47 -9.94
CA ILE A 62 10.16 6.36 -10.50
C ILE A 62 10.86 5.83 -11.74
N THR A 63 11.04 4.53 -11.80
CA THR A 63 11.45 3.79 -13.01
C THR A 63 10.29 2.91 -13.46
N LEU A 64 9.91 3.04 -14.75
CA LEU A 64 8.94 2.18 -15.42
C LEU A 64 9.65 1.33 -16.45
N ARG A 65 9.34 0.04 -16.53
CA ARG A 65 9.83 -0.86 -17.58
C ARG A 65 8.68 -1.69 -18.14
N CYS A 66 8.74 -2.00 -19.42
CA CYS A 66 7.76 -2.88 -20.09
C CYS A 66 8.30 -3.37 -21.43
N ASP A 67 7.56 -4.23 -22.10
CA ASP A 67 7.92 -4.68 -23.47
C ASP A 67 7.52 -3.65 -24.51
N ARG A 68 6.39 -2.97 -24.30
CA ARG A 68 5.84 -1.93 -25.20
C ARG A 68 5.17 -0.83 -24.39
N ALA A 69 5.24 0.40 -24.90
CA ALA A 69 4.47 1.50 -24.33
C ALA A 69 3.95 2.43 -25.43
N THR A 70 2.81 3.07 -25.15
CA THR A 70 2.26 4.16 -25.95
C THR A 70 2.12 5.40 -25.08
N ASP A 71 2.82 6.46 -25.44
CA ASP A 71 2.80 7.76 -24.80
C ASP A 71 1.82 8.68 -25.53
N TYR A 72 0.76 9.07 -24.84
CA TYR A 72 -0.26 10.04 -25.29
C TYR A 72 0.00 11.37 -24.57
N GLU A 73 0.88 12.18 -25.16
CA GLU A 73 1.40 13.41 -24.54
C GLU A 73 0.28 14.39 -24.13
N GLN A 74 -0.75 14.56 -24.97
CA GLN A 74 -1.87 15.46 -24.69
C GLN A 74 -2.77 14.96 -23.57
N GLU A 75 -2.82 13.66 -23.34
CA GLU A 75 -3.59 13.04 -22.27
C GLU A 75 -2.77 12.86 -20.98
N ASN A 76 -1.49 13.27 -20.97
CA ASN A 76 -0.54 13.04 -19.87
C ASN A 76 -0.54 11.57 -19.40
N LYS A 77 -0.62 10.62 -20.35
CA LYS A 77 -0.84 9.21 -20.08
C LYS A 77 0.13 8.33 -20.89
N ILE A 78 0.75 7.37 -20.22
CA ILE A 78 1.54 6.31 -20.85
C ILE A 78 0.86 4.98 -20.56
N VAL A 79 0.51 4.26 -21.61
CA VAL A 79 -0.01 2.89 -21.53
C VAL A 79 1.17 1.93 -21.66
N LEU A 80 1.30 1.00 -20.72
CA LEU A 80 2.40 0.03 -20.61
C LEU A 80 1.86 -1.37 -20.85
N ASP A 81 2.54 -2.18 -21.63
CA ASP A 81 2.09 -3.52 -21.99
C ASP A 81 3.24 -4.52 -22.01
N GLY A 82 3.00 -5.69 -21.42
CA GLY A 82 3.96 -6.78 -21.29
C GLY A 82 5.05 -6.54 -20.24
N ASN A 83 5.19 -7.47 -19.30
CA ASN A 83 6.24 -7.46 -18.26
C ASN A 83 6.41 -6.12 -17.55
N VAL A 84 5.28 -5.47 -17.22
CA VAL A 84 5.29 -4.15 -16.59
C VAL A 84 5.94 -4.22 -15.22
N PHE A 85 6.90 -3.31 -15.00
CA PHE A 85 7.61 -3.13 -13.74
C PHE A 85 7.63 -1.65 -13.38
N MET A 86 7.33 -1.35 -12.11
CA MET A 86 7.40 -0.01 -11.51
C MET A 86 8.16 -0.06 -10.20
N THR A 87 9.06 0.88 -9.98
CA THR A 87 9.76 1.05 -8.68
C THR A 87 10.04 2.52 -8.38
N ASP A 88 10.11 2.85 -7.08
CA ASP A 88 10.53 4.17 -6.57
C ASP A 88 11.68 4.08 -5.55
N ASN A 89 12.52 3.04 -5.62
CA ASN A 89 13.59 2.71 -4.67
C ASN A 89 13.12 2.20 -3.28
N SER A 90 11.83 2.24 -2.98
CA SER A 90 11.27 1.71 -1.72
C SER A 90 10.43 0.47 -1.94
N VAL A 91 9.78 0.40 -3.10
CA VAL A 91 8.89 -0.69 -3.50
C VAL A 91 9.16 -1.09 -4.95
N GLU A 92 8.98 -2.36 -5.25
CA GLU A 92 8.91 -2.88 -6.61
C GLU A 92 7.57 -3.57 -6.84
N ILE A 93 6.94 -3.27 -7.98
CA ILE A 93 5.63 -3.79 -8.36
C ILE A 93 5.69 -4.27 -9.80
N TYR A 94 5.09 -5.41 -10.07
CA TYR A 94 5.02 -6.07 -11.37
C TYR A 94 3.57 -6.28 -11.77
N GLY A 95 3.28 -6.23 -13.06
CA GLY A 95 1.98 -6.52 -13.66
C GLY A 95 2.13 -6.95 -15.12
N GLU A 96 1.02 -7.29 -15.77
CA GLU A 96 0.99 -7.60 -17.21
C GLU A 96 0.71 -6.34 -18.04
N HIS A 97 -0.10 -5.42 -17.49
CA HIS A 97 -0.50 -4.16 -18.10
C HIS A 97 -0.40 -3.01 -17.09
N GLY A 98 -0.20 -1.79 -17.58
CA GLY A 98 -0.19 -0.61 -16.73
C GLY A 98 -0.61 0.66 -17.45
N VAL A 99 -1.01 1.65 -16.69
CA VAL A 99 -1.20 3.03 -17.13
C VAL A 99 -0.51 3.95 -16.13
N TYR A 100 0.32 4.83 -16.61
CA TYR A 100 0.97 5.86 -15.80
C TYR A 100 0.48 7.24 -16.21
N TYR A 101 -0.07 7.99 -15.25
CA TYR A 101 -0.53 9.37 -15.44
C TYR A 101 0.56 10.33 -14.95
N THR A 102 1.22 10.99 -15.89
CA THR A 102 2.42 11.78 -15.63
C THR A 102 2.15 13.08 -14.86
N ASP A 103 0.95 13.66 -15.02
CA ASP A 103 0.52 14.88 -14.34
C ASP A 103 0.12 14.65 -12.88
N ARG A 104 -0.33 13.44 -12.55
CA ARG A 104 -0.81 13.05 -11.21
C ARG A 104 0.16 12.15 -10.44
N GLU A 105 1.21 11.68 -11.09
CA GLU A 105 2.16 10.68 -10.57
C GLU A 105 1.41 9.43 -10.02
N ILE A 106 0.42 8.96 -10.79
CA ILE A 106 -0.37 7.77 -10.46
C ILE A 106 -0.05 6.66 -11.46
N GLY A 107 0.32 5.49 -10.94
CA GLY A 107 0.48 4.27 -11.70
C GLY A 107 -0.64 3.28 -11.38
N GLU A 108 -1.29 2.75 -12.41
CA GLU A 108 -2.25 1.65 -12.30
C GLU A 108 -1.66 0.42 -12.96
N LEU A 109 -1.65 -0.72 -12.26
CA LEU A 109 -1.18 -1.99 -12.80
C LEU A 109 -2.28 -3.03 -12.71
N SER A 110 -2.32 -3.93 -13.68
CA SER A 110 -3.26 -5.04 -13.72
C SER A 110 -2.64 -6.29 -14.33
N GLY A 111 -3.31 -7.44 -14.13
CA GLY A 111 -2.84 -8.74 -14.59
C GLY A 111 -1.72 -9.29 -13.71
N LYS A 112 -2.04 -10.28 -12.86
CA LYS A 112 -1.10 -10.98 -11.95
C LYS A 112 -0.18 -10.02 -11.18
N VAL A 113 -0.77 -8.96 -10.63
CA VAL A 113 0.00 -7.96 -9.88
C VAL A 113 0.67 -8.62 -8.67
N ARG A 114 1.95 -8.33 -8.50
CA ARG A 114 2.75 -8.69 -7.34
C ARG A 114 3.74 -7.60 -7.02
N GLY A 115 4.04 -7.41 -5.74
CA GLY A 115 5.00 -6.39 -5.31
C GLY A 115 5.59 -6.72 -3.96
N ARG A 116 6.69 -6.06 -3.63
CA ARG A 116 7.31 -6.13 -2.30
C ARG A 116 8.00 -4.81 -1.95
N MET A 117 8.17 -4.58 -0.68
CA MET A 117 9.09 -3.56 -0.19
C MET A 117 10.53 -4.00 -0.43
N MET A 118 11.42 -3.07 -0.77
CA MET A 118 12.83 -3.36 -1.07
C MET A 118 13.61 -3.89 0.13
N ASP A 119 13.14 -3.63 1.36
CA ASP A 119 13.67 -4.20 2.60
C ASP A 119 13.12 -5.60 2.91
N ASN A 120 12.27 -6.15 2.04
CA ASN A 120 11.55 -7.41 2.19
C ASN A 120 10.63 -7.48 3.43
N SER A 121 10.28 -6.36 4.03
CA SER A 121 9.36 -6.33 5.19
C SER A 121 7.96 -6.78 4.83
N LEU A 122 7.47 -6.42 3.62
CA LEU A 122 6.18 -6.85 3.09
C LEU A 122 6.31 -7.36 1.65
N ALA A 123 5.47 -8.33 1.33
CA ALA A 123 5.22 -8.80 -0.04
C ALA A 123 3.72 -8.93 -0.26
N GLY A 124 3.24 -8.73 -1.49
CA GLY A 124 1.82 -8.80 -1.78
C GLY A 124 1.51 -9.28 -3.19
N LYS A 125 0.26 -9.72 -3.38
CA LYS A 125 -0.34 -9.98 -4.69
C LYS A 125 -1.77 -9.47 -4.74
N SER A 126 -2.23 -9.15 -5.94
CA SER A 126 -3.62 -8.76 -6.24
C SER A 126 -3.90 -8.92 -7.73
N ARG A 127 -5.12 -8.63 -8.17
CA ARG A 127 -5.40 -8.53 -9.61
C ARG A 127 -5.13 -7.14 -10.16
N ARG A 128 -5.28 -6.10 -9.34
CA ARG A 128 -5.05 -4.70 -9.69
C ARG A 128 -4.37 -3.95 -8.55
N ALA A 129 -3.48 -3.02 -8.89
CA ALA A 129 -2.87 -2.10 -7.95
C ALA A 129 -2.90 -0.66 -8.48
N VAL A 130 -3.01 0.29 -7.57
CA VAL A 130 -2.86 1.73 -7.85
C VAL A 130 -1.78 2.27 -6.92
N VAL A 131 -0.77 2.88 -7.49
CA VAL A 131 0.32 3.56 -6.79
C VAL A 131 0.12 5.05 -6.93
N ASN A 132 -0.10 5.75 -5.84
CA ASN A 132 -0.23 7.20 -5.80
C ASN A 132 0.95 7.78 -5.04
N LYS A 133 1.89 8.40 -5.76
CA LYS A 133 3.10 8.98 -5.18
C LYS A 133 2.80 10.22 -4.35
N ALA A 134 1.85 11.05 -4.77
CA ALA A 134 1.49 12.28 -4.07
C ALA A 134 0.94 12.00 -2.67
N THR A 135 0.16 10.92 -2.50
CA THR A 135 -0.38 10.51 -1.20
C THR A 135 0.48 9.46 -0.51
N SER A 136 1.57 9.00 -1.13
CA SER A 136 2.41 7.91 -0.64
C SER A 136 1.60 6.67 -0.29
N GLN A 137 0.65 6.28 -1.17
CA GLN A 137 -0.27 5.17 -0.95
C GLN A 137 -0.19 4.15 -2.08
N ILE A 138 -0.23 2.87 -1.71
CA ILE A 138 -0.43 1.75 -2.62
C ILE A 138 -1.76 1.10 -2.27
N SER A 139 -2.66 1.00 -3.25
CA SER A 139 -3.97 0.38 -3.10
C SER A 139 -4.01 -0.91 -3.91
N LEU A 140 -4.34 -2.02 -3.26
CA LEU A 140 -4.44 -3.35 -3.85
C LEU A 140 -5.90 -3.76 -3.89
N TYR A 141 -6.35 -4.35 -5.01
CA TYR A 141 -7.73 -4.72 -5.26
C TYR A 141 -7.82 -6.14 -5.80
N ASP A 142 -8.89 -6.83 -5.42
CA ASP A 142 -9.31 -8.14 -5.90
C ASP A 142 -8.31 -9.28 -5.61
N ASP A 143 -8.74 -10.27 -4.84
CA ASP A 143 -7.94 -11.40 -4.36
C ASP A 143 -6.62 -10.97 -3.70
N VAL A 144 -6.73 -9.98 -2.79
CA VAL A 144 -5.55 -9.37 -2.17
C VAL A 144 -4.99 -10.26 -1.07
N LEU A 145 -3.68 -10.48 -1.14
CA LEU A 145 -2.89 -11.11 -0.08
C LEU A 145 -1.62 -10.28 0.15
N VAL A 146 -1.36 -10.00 1.42
CA VAL A 146 -0.12 -9.37 1.86
C VAL A 146 0.52 -10.26 2.94
N TRP A 147 1.82 -10.48 2.82
CA TRP A 147 2.62 -11.25 3.77
C TRP A 147 3.63 -10.34 4.46
N HIS A 148 3.69 -10.48 5.77
CA HIS A 148 4.63 -9.80 6.63
C HIS A 148 5.23 -10.81 7.62
N ASN A 149 6.49 -11.21 7.39
CA ASN A 149 7.12 -12.28 8.18
C ASN A 149 6.30 -13.60 8.18
N LYS A 150 5.84 -14.02 9.36
CA LYS A 150 4.98 -15.19 9.58
C LYS A 150 3.50 -14.81 9.68
N GLN A 151 3.11 -13.71 9.06
CA GLN A 151 1.76 -13.16 9.09
C GLN A 151 1.21 -13.04 7.69
N GLN A 152 -0.09 -13.19 7.55
CA GLN A 152 -0.83 -13.03 6.31
C GLN A 152 -2.04 -12.12 6.55
N ILE A 153 -2.24 -11.19 5.65
CA ILE A 153 -3.35 -10.23 5.65
C ILE A 153 -4.11 -10.43 4.35
N SER A 154 -5.43 -10.49 4.42
CA SER A 154 -6.30 -10.58 3.24
C SER A 154 -7.55 -9.73 3.41
N GLY A 155 -8.17 -9.38 2.29
CA GLY A 155 -9.41 -8.63 2.21
C GLY A 155 -9.75 -8.29 0.77
N ASP A 156 -10.86 -7.60 0.54
CA ASP A 156 -11.26 -7.19 -0.83
C ASP A 156 -10.36 -6.06 -1.34
N THR A 157 -10.01 -5.13 -0.44
CA THR A 157 -9.12 -4.01 -0.73
C THR A 157 -8.14 -3.83 0.42
N ILE A 158 -6.86 -3.65 0.09
CA ILE A 158 -5.82 -3.31 1.08
C ILE A 158 -5.12 -2.02 0.63
N LEU A 159 -5.07 -1.04 1.54
CA LEU A 159 -4.37 0.21 1.37
C LEU A 159 -3.10 0.17 2.23
N LEU A 160 -1.94 0.39 1.61
CA LEU A 160 -0.65 0.50 2.28
C LEU A 160 -0.26 1.98 2.29
N HIS A 161 -0.15 2.59 3.45
CA HIS A 161 0.36 3.95 3.61
C HIS A 161 1.86 3.89 3.88
N LEU A 162 2.61 4.68 3.12
CA LEU A 162 4.06 4.72 3.19
C LEU A 162 4.52 6.03 3.81
N LYS A 163 5.42 5.93 4.76
CA LYS A 163 6.05 7.07 5.44
C LYS A 163 7.55 7.05 5.19
N GLU A 164 8.16 8.23 5.07
CA GLU A 164 9.62 8.34 4.99
C GLU A 164 10.25 7.89 6.30
N SER A 165 11.36 7.16 6.19
CA SER A 165 12.10 6.68 7.37
C SER A 165 12.84 7.83 8.03
N ASP A 166 12.80 7.89 9.36
CA ASP A 166 13.55 8.87 10.14
C ASP A 166 15.06 8.70 9.86
N GLY A 167 15.77 9.81 9.58
CA GLY A 167 17.21 9.79 9.31
C GLY A 167 17.64 10.34 7.95
N GLY A 168 16.74 11.02 7.22
CA GLY A 168 17.08 11.76 5.99
C GLY A 168 17.31 10.89 4.74
N GLY A 169 17.00 9.61 4.81
CA GLY A 169 17.03 8.69 3.67
C GLY A 169 15.70 8.77 2.88
N LYS A 170 15.78 8.78 1.55
CA LYS A 170 14.60 8.75 0.65
C LYS A 170 13.86 7.39 0.66
N ARG A 171 14.16 6.50 1.62
CA ARG A 171 13.49 5.21 1.74
C ARG A 171 12.21 5.36 2.55
N LYS A 172 11.16 4.70 2.08
CA LYS A 172 9.86 4.65 2.76
C LYS A 172 9.65 3.27 3.37
N HIS A 173 8.89 3.23 4.46
CA HIS A 173 8.35 2.01 5.08
C HIS A 173 6.84 2.12 5.17
N VAL A 174 6.16 0.99 5.32
CA VAL A 174 4.71 0.99 5.58
C VAL A 174 4.49 1.24 7.07
N ASP A 175 3.76 2.30 7.40
CA ASP A 175 3.40 2.66 8.78
C ASP A 175 1.96 2.27 9.14
N GLU A 176 1.08 2.18 8.12
CA GLU A 176 -0.32 1.78 8.30
C GLU A 176 -0.80 0.89 7.15
N ILE A 177 -1.55 -0.16 7.50
CA ILE A 177 -2.27 -1.02 6.56
C ILE A 177 -3.76 -0.94 6.89
N GLN A 178 -4.58 -0.51 5.94
CA GLN A 178 -6.02 -0.56 6.05
C GLN A 178 -6.57 -1.70 5.19
N VAL A 179 -7.43 -2.53 5.77
CA VAL A 179 -8.14 -3.60 5.05
C VAL A 179 -9.63 -3.28 5.06
N ILE A 180 -10.23 -3.27 3.89
CA ILE A 180 -11.62 -2.89 3.67
C ILE A 180 -12.36 -4.09 3.10
N ASN A 181 -13.42 -4.49 3.77
CA ASN A 181 -14.26 -5.65 3.57
C ASN A 181 -13.51 -6.98 3.64
N ASN A 182 -14.15 -7.95 4.27
CA ASN A 182 -13.62 -9.30 4.48
C ASN A 182 -12.20 -9.30 5.06
N ALA A 183 -11.93 -8.33 5.96
CA ALA A 183 -10.62 -8.17 6.56
C ALA A 183 -10.25 -9.38 7.41
N PHE A 184 -9.13 -10.01 7.10
CA PHE A 184 -8.61 -11.15 7.82
C PHE A 184 -7.09 -11.03 8.03
N PHE A 185 -6.67 -11.35 9.25
CA PHE A 185 -5.27 -11.45 9.64
C PHE A 185 -5.01 -12.81 10.27
N ALA A 186 -3.98 -13.48 9.83
CA ALA A 186 -3.48 -14.69 10.45
C ALA A 186 -1.99 -14.56 10.79
N ALA A 187 -1.61 -14.94 12.00
CA ALA A 187 -0.22 -15.00 12.43
C ALA A 187 0.14 -16.41 12.88
N GLN A 188 1.20 -16.98 12.33
CA GLN A 188 1.71 -18.27 12.82
C GLN A 188 2.21 -18.09 14.26
N ASP A 189 1.69 -18.89 15.16
CA ASP A 189 2.17 -18.95 16.54
C ASP A 189 3.58 -19.59 16.57
N THR A 190 4.58 -18.72 16.74
CA THR A 190 6.00 -19.13 16.74
C THR A 190 6.47 -19.73 18.06
N LEU A 191 5.66 -19.64 19.12
CA LEU A 191 5.94 -20.26 20.42
C LEU A 191 5.42 -21.71 20.47
N SER A 192 4.48 -22.06 19.59
CA SER A 192 3.96 -23.43 19.49
C SER A 192 4.97 -24.37 18.83
N LEU A 193 5.07 -25.57 19.34
CA LEU A 193 5.82 -26.65 18.71
C LEU A 193 5.11 -27.19 17.45
N SER A 194 3.81 -26.94 17.29
CA SER A 194 3.03 -27.31 16.12
C SER A 194 3.13 -26.22 15.04
N PRO A 195 3.54 -26.54 13.80
CA PRO A 195 3.59 -25.57 12.72
C PRO A 195 2.23 -25.13 12.19
N LEU A 196 1.12 -25.74 12.68
CA LEU A 196 -0.24 -25.53 12.18
C LEU A 196 -1.12 -24.68 13.11
N VAL A 197 -0.52 -23.91 14.00
CA VAL A 197 -1.23 -23.06 14.96
C VAL A 197 -1.12 -21.60 14.55
N TYR A 198 -2.25 -20.91 14.50
CA TYR A 198 -2.35 -19.53 14.03
C TYR A 198 -3.28 -18.70 14.93
N ASP A 199 -2.82 -17.52 15.31
CA ASP A 199 -3.71 -16.48 15.80
C ASP A 199 -4.47 -15.88 14.62
N GLN A 200 -5.77 -15.61 14.80
CA GLN A 200 -6.69 -15.26 13.74
C GLN A 200 -7.54 -14.08 14.16
N PHE A 201 -7.67 -13.08 13.30
CA PHE A 201 -8.45 -11.89 13.55
C PHE A 201 -9.25 -11.53 12.30
N SER A 202 -10.53 -11.24 12.44
CA SER A 202 -11.42 -10.90 11.34
C SER A 202 -12.37 -9.75 11.66
N GLY A 203 -12.90 -9.10 10.62
CA GLY A 203 -13.88 -8.03 10.72
C GLY A 203 -14.21 -7.45 9.36
N LYS A 204 -15.17 -6.52 9.28
CA LYS A 204 -15.43 -5.81 8.02
C LYS A 204 -14.30 -4.87 7.65
N LYS A 205 -13.68 -4.24 8.65
CA LYS A 205 -12.52 -3.35 8.46
C LYS A 205 -11.44 -3.67 9.48
N MET A 206 -10.20 -3.48 9.06
CA MET A 206 -9.03 -3.63 9.92
C MET A 206 -8.05 -2.52 9.65
N VAL A 207 -7.45 -1.98 10.71
CA VAL A 207 -6.31 -1.07 10.64
C VAL A 207 -5.16 -1.69 11.43
N ILE A 208 -4.01 -1.82 10.80
CA ILE A 208 -2.77 -2.34 11.38
C ILE A 208 -1.76 -1.20 11.39
N LEU A 209 -1.21 -0.90 12.55
CA LEU A 209 -0.16 0.11 12.73
C LEU A 209 1.20 -0.57 12.88
N LEU A 210 2.19 -0.06 12.17
CA LEU A 210 3.57 -0.53 12.22
C LEU A 210 4.50 0.60 12.68
N ASN A 211 5.61 0.24 13.31
CA ASN A 211 6.67 1.20 13.62
C ASN A 211 7.74 1.22 12.51
N ASN A 212 8.76 2.09 12.66
CA ASN A 212 9.85 2.26 11.70
C ASN A 212 10.67 0.98 11.44
N ASN A 213 10.57 -0.02 12.31
CA ASN A 213 11.20 -1.34 12.14
C ASN A 213 10.23 -2.37 11.56
N SER A 214 9.13 -1.93 10.94
CA SER A 214 8.08 -2.77 10.38
C SER A 214 7.48 -3.77 11.36
N LYS A 215 7.48 -3.46 12.68
CA LYS A 215 6.83 -4.28 13.71
C LYS A 215 5.43 -3.76 13.99
N ILE A 216 4.47 -4.67 14.07
CA ILE A 216 3.08 -4.33 14.44
C ILE A 216 3.07 -3.78 15.86
N THR A 217 2.42 -2.63 16.05
CA THR A 217 2.19 -1.95 17.33
C THR A 217 0.73 -1.97 17.74
N GLY A 218 -0.18 -2.06 16.77
CA GLY A 218 -1.61 -2.10 17.04
C GLY A 218 -2.42 -2.72 15.91
N ILE A 219 -3.52 -3.37 16.25
CA ILE A 219 -4.55 -3.81 15.30
C ILE A 219 -5.90 -3.36 15.84
N THR A 220 -6.69 -2.73 14.99
CA THR A 220 -8.08 -2.37 15.28
C THR A 220 -8.99 -3.03 14.26
N LEU A 221 -9.94 -3.84 14.76
CA LEU A 221 -11.01 -4.46 13.97
C LEU A 221 -12.30 -3.74 14.26
N THR A 222 -13.12 -3.51 13.24
CA THR A 222 -14.43 -2.87 13.38
C THR A 222 -15.48 -3.59 12.56
N SER A 223 -16.68 -3.66 13.13
CA SER A 223 -17.88 -4.31 12.59
C SER A 223 -17.69 -5.81 12.40
N GLN A 224 -18.43 -6.59 13.17
CA GLN A 224 -18.35 -8.05 13.21
C GLN A 224 -16.91 -8.51 13.53
N ALA A 225 -16.30 -7.86 14.53
CA ALA A 225 -14.93 -8.16 14.91
C ALA A 225 -14.85 -9.48 15.67
N GLU A 226 -13.95 -10.36 15.25
CA GLU A 226 -13.68 -11.63 15.88
C GLU A 226 -12.17 -11.81 16.09
N SER A 227 -11.79 -12.47 17.16
CA SER A 227 -10.41 -12.84 17.46
C SER A 227 -10.32 -14.23 18.06
N LEU A 228 -9.35 -14.99 17.59
CA LEU A 228 -8.94 -16.28 18.16
C LEU A 228 -7.42 -16.22 18.36
N TYR A 229 -6.96 -16.28 19.62
CA TYR A 229 -5.53 -16.21 19.92
C TYR A 229 -5.13 -17.16 21.04
N HIS A 230 -3.88 -17.62 20.96
CA HIS A 230 -3.32 -18.62 21.86
C HIS A 230 -2.71 -17.96 23.10
N LEU A 231 -3.05 -18.48 24.26
CA LEU A 231 -2.58 -18.00 25.57
C LEU A 231 -1.33 -18.76 26.01
N TYR A 232 -0.45 -18.04 26.69
CA TYR A 232 0.74 -18.58 27.33
C TYR A 232 0.83 -18.04 28.74
N ASN A 233 1.26 -18.87 29.70
CA ASN A 233 1.53 -18.45 31.05
C ASN A 233 2.90 -17.73 31.17
N GLU A 234 3.27 -17.26 32.34
CA GLU A 234 4.52 -16.55 32.63
C GLU A 234 5.76 -17.38 32.24
N ASN A 235 5.69 -18.71 32.30
CA ASN A 235 6.75 -19.63 31.90
C ASN A 235 6.71 -19.96 30.40
N ARG A 236 5.96 -19.20 29.59
CA ARG A 236 5.75 -19.43 28.15
C ARG A 236 5.19 -20.82 27.81
N LYS A 237 4.52 -21.48 28.74
CA LYS A 237 3.82 -22.72 28.49
C LYS A 237 2.41 -22.43 27.98
N PRO A 238 1.91 -23.19 27.01
CA PRO A 238 0.55 -23.06 26.51
C PRO A 238 -0.48 -23.15 27.64
N SER A 239 -1.51 -22.26 27.64
CA SER A 239 -2.49 -22.17 28.71
C SER A 239 -3.94 -22.02 28.22
N GLY A 240 -4.19 -22.36 26.97
CA GLY A 240 -5.51 -22.34 26.34
C GLY A 240 -5.61 -21.38 25.15
N ILE A 241 -6.83 -21.24 24.63
CA ILE A 241 -7.13 -20.39 23.48
C ILE A 241 -8.30 -19.49 23.84
N ASN A 242 -8.17 -18.19 23.54
CA ASN A 242 -9.24 -17.22 23.73
C ASN A 242 -9.92 -16.92 22.41
N TYR A 243 -11.25 -17.00 22.39
CA TYR A 243 -12.11 -16.44 21.35
C TYR A 243 -12.85 -15.24 21.91
N SER A 244 -12.91 -14.16 21.14
CA SER A 244 -13.74 -13.00 21.48
C SER A 244 -14.38 -12.42 20.25
N SER A 245 -15.59 -11.92 20.35
CA SER A 245 -16.29 -11.16 19.32
C SER A 245 -16.93 -9.90 19.90
N GLY A 246 -17.17 -8.90 19.02
CA GLY A 246 -17.79 -7.64 19.39
C GLY A 246 -17.90 -6.67 18.23
N ASP A 247 -18.37 -5.45 18.51
CA ASP A 247 -18.45 -4.40 17.47
C ASP A 247 -17.06 -3.88 17.10
N MET A 248 -16.14 -3.86 18.07
CA MET A 248 -14.76 -3.44 17.89
C MET A 248 -13.81 -4.25 18.78
N ILE A 249 -12.67 -4.65 18.21
CA ILE A 249 -11.56 -5.25 18.94
C ILE A 249 -10.31 -4.41 18.68
N ARG A 250 -9.64 -3.98 19.77
CA ARG A 250 -8.33 -3.31 19.72
C ARG A 250 -7.29 -4.17 20.39
N MET A 251 -6.19 -4.38 19.71
CA MET A 251 -5.04 -5.15 20.16
C MET A 251 -3.82 -4.24 20.23
N PHE A 252 -3.05 -4.37 21.28
CA PHE A 252 -1.85 -3.59 21.54
C PHE A 252 -0.67 -4.53 21.65
N PHE A 253 0.36 -4.23 20.86
CA PHE A 253 1.56 -5.05 20.78
C PHE A 253 2.77 -4.29 21.33
N THR A 254 3.61 -5.00 22.06
CA THR A 254 4.91 -4.50 22.54
C THR A 254 5.98 -5.39 21.94
N ASN A 255 6.90 -4.82 21.17
CA ASN A 255 7.94 -5.56 20.44
C ASN A 255 7.41 -6.71 19.55
N GLY A 256 6.19 -6.56 19.00
CA GLY A 256 5.54 -7.56 18.17
C GLY A 256 4.83 -8.68 18.95
N ILE A 257 4.80 -8.61 20.29
CA ILE A 257 4.09 -9.56 21.15
C ILE A 257 2.77 -8.92 21.57
N LEU A 258 1.66 -9.66 21.45
CA LEU A 258 0.35 -9.24 21.90
C LEU A 258 0.34 -9.06 23.43
N GLY A 259 0.15 -7.82 23.90
CA GLY A 259 0.15 -7.49 25.34
C GLY A 259 -1.24 -7.25 25.90
N ARG A 260 -2.18 -6.69 25.11
CA ARG A 260 -3.53 -6.38 25.59
C ARG A 260 -4.53 -6.46 24.45
N VAL A 261 -5.71 -7.01 24.77
CA VAL A 261 -6.89 -7.01 23.91
C VAL A 261 -8.02 -6.27 24.61
N LYS A 262 -8.71 -5.37 23.90
CA LYS A 262 -9.91 -4.69 24.37
C LYS A 262 -11.04 -4.94 23.38
N VAL A 263 -12.12 -5.54 23.85
CA VAL A 263 -13.35 -5.77 23.06
C VAL A 263 -14.41 -4.79 23.55
N THR A 264 -15.20 -4.25 22.62
CA THR A 264 -16.22 -3.23 22.91
C THR A 264 -17.45 -3.47 22.04
N GLY A 265 -18.63 -3.35 22.64
CA GLY A 265 -19.95 -3.49 22.03
C GLY A 265 -20.31 -4.94 21.70
N ASN A 266 -21.48 -5.39 22.17
CA ASN A 266 -22.02 -6.74 21.94
C ASN A 266 -20.99 -7.87 22.17
N VAL A 267 -20.32 -7.80 23.33
CA VAL A 267 -19.16 -8.65 23.60
C VAL A 267 -19.58 -10.09 23.92
N GLU A 268 -19.02 -11.03 23.18
CA GLU A 268 -19.03 -12.45 23.52
C GLU A 268 -17.59 -12.96 23.68
N GLY A 269 -17.41 -13.96 24.55
CA GLY A 269 -16.11 -14.57 24.77
C GLY A 269 -16.22 -16.05 25.12
N LYS A 270 -15.24 -16.83 24.68
CA LYS A 270 -15.09 -18.25 25.01
C LYS A 270 -13.62 -18.54 25.27
N GLN A 271 -13.34 -19.34 26.26
CA GLN A 271 -12.02 -19.87 26.51
C GLN A 271 -12.03 -21.37 26.24
N TYR A 272 -11.19 -21.79 25.31
CA TYR A 272 -11.00 -23.21 25.01
C TYR A 272 -9.80 -23.74 25.77
N PRO A 273 -9.91 -24.97 26.33
CA PRO A 273 -8.78 -25.63 26.99
C PRO A 273 -7.66 -25.91 25.97
N GLU A 274 -6.46 -26.13 26.48
CA GLU A 274 -5.25 -26.38 25.67
C GLU A 274 -5.40 -27.58 24.71
N SER A 275 -6.22 -28.56 25.04
CA SER A 275 -6.52 -29.71 24.19
C SER A 275 -7.14 -29.35 22.84
N PHE A 276 -7.64 -28.13 22.66
CA PHE A 276 -8.15 -27.62 21.39
C PHE A 276 -7.07 -26.97 20.53
N ARG A 277 -5.83 -26.83 21.00
CA ARG A 277 -4.74 -26.23 20.22
C ARG A 277 -4.52 -27.01 18.91
N GLY A 278 -4.55 -26.27 17.78
CA GLY A 278 -4.46 -26.85 16.44
C GLY A 278 -5.72 -27.53 15.92
N ASN A 279 -6.82 -27.52 16.69
CA ASN A 279 -8.10 -28.05 16.22
C ASN A 279 -8.73 -27.10 15.20
N LYS A 280 -8.88 -27.56 13.96
CA LYS A 280 -9.46 -26.77 12.87
C LYS A 280 -10.91 -26.34 13.11
N LYS A 281 -11.65 -27.03 13.98
CA LYS A 281 -13.06 -26.72 14.28
C LYS A 281 -13.26 -25.38 15.01
N ILE A 282 -12.21 -24.85 15.66
CA ILE A 282 -12.27 -23.55 16.35
C ILE A 282 -11.77 -22.40 15.48
N ASN A 283 -11.20 -22.67 14.32
CA ASN A 283 -10.78 -21.61 13.40
C ASN A 283 -11.95 -20.69 13.04
N LEU A 284 -11.65 -19.40 12.85
CA LEU A 284 -12.62 -18.45 12.28
C LEU A 284 -13.01 -18.89 10.87
N SER A 285 -14.25 -18.62 10.48
CA SER A 285 -14.85 -19.18 9.26
C SER A 285 -14.10 -18.84 7.97
N SER A 286 -13.45 -17.68 7.92
CA SER A 286 -12.68 -17.21 6.75
C SER A 286 -11.19 -17.58 6.79
N PHE A 287 -10.77 -18.41 7.75
CA PHE A 287 -9.37 -18.79 7.87
C PHE A 287 -8.87 -19.60 6.66
N ALA A 288 -7.85 -19.05 5.98
CA ALA A 288 -7.10 -19.73 4.94
C ALA A 288 -5.64 -19.29 4.96
N TRP A 289 -4.71 -20.22 5.23
CA TRP A 289 -3.28 -19.95 5.17
C TRP A 289 -2.75 -20.20 3.76
N ARG A 290 -2.36 -19.15 3.05
CA ARG A 290 -2.02 -19.15 1.62
C ARG A 290 -0.54 -18.79 1.36
N GLU A 291 0.36 -19.12 2.28
CA GLU A 291 1.79 -18.75 2.20
C GLU A 291 2.47 -19.27 0.91
N LYS A 292 2.01 -20.39 0.36
CA LYS A 292 2.55 -20.95 -0.90
C LYS A 292 2.31 -20.05 -2.11
N GLU A 293 1.37 -19.13 -2.01
CA GLU A 293 1.04 -18.17 -3.06
C GLU A 293 1.92 -16.91 -3.02
N ASN A 294 2.80 -16.77 -2.01
CA ASN A 294 3.73 -15.64 -1.93
C ASN A 294 4.76 -15.72 -3.08
N PRO A 295 4.71 -14.78 -4.04
CA PRO A 295 5.53 -14.85 -5.25
C PRO A 295 7.02 -14.57 -4.99
N PHE A 296 7.36 -14.04 -3.82
CA PHE A 296 8.74 -13.71 -3.44
C PHE A 296 9.35 -14.67 -2.42
N LYS A 297 8.56 -15.64 -1.96
CA LYS A 297 9.10 -16.70 -1.10
C LYS A 297 9.92 -17.66 -1.96
N LYS A 298 11.23 -17.78 -1.72
CA LYS A 298 12.07 -18.79 -2.36
C LYS A 298 11.44 -20.18 -2.08
N GLN A 299 10.97 -20.85 -3.11
CA GLN A 299 10.66 -22.28 -3.01
C GLN A 299 11.98 -22.96 -2.60
N LYS A 300 11.98 -23.60 -1.42
CA LYS A 300 13.07 -24.54 -1.11
C LYS A 300 13.04 -25.58 -2.23
N SER A 301 14.08 -25.60 -3.08
CA SER A 301 14.31 -26.74 -3.95
C SER A 301 14.38 -27.95 -3.02
N LEU A 302 13.43 -28.87 -3.19
CA LEU A 302 13.53 -30.20 -2.60
C LEU A 302 14.87 -30.81 -3.06
N PRO A 303 15.61 -31.44 -2.15
CA PRO A 303 16.86 -32.11 -2.49
C PRO A 303 16.66 -33.23 -3.47
#